data_3d263264c98e2baa4282ecf85de28bc5
#
_entry.id   3d263264c98e2baa4282ecf85de28bc5
#
_cell.length_a   1.000
_cell.length_b   1.000
_cell.length_c   1.000
_cell.angle_alpha   90.00
_cell.angle_beta   90.00
_cell.angle_gamma   90.00
#
_symmetry.space_group_name_H-M   'P 1'
#
loop_
_entity.id
_entity.type
_entity.pdbx_description
1 polymer ?
#
loop_
_entity_poly.entity_id
_entity_poly.type
_entity_poly.pdbx_seq_one_letter_code
_entity_poly.pdbx_strand_id
1 'polypeptide(L)'
;MQVTLLNHTPLNICSHAIRTCWQSFEKGDNGGEKDVELIDRVGNKFKHASTLEHLYYNFYIQGISRALLQELARHRLASLSVKSTRYTLKELKKEEKFEVGQFERAAKFIVLTNDEMVDNASIKALENLREILATTTKSLDIVKYCLPECYKTELTWSINARSLQNFISLRSSKSALWEIRNLANAIYNALPDEHKFIFEKCLPEKE
;
A
#
# COMPACT_ATOMS: atom_id res chain seq x y z
N MET A 1 7.78 -3.12 7.13
CA MET A 1 6.84 -2.33 6.31
C MET A 1 6.67 -0.96 6.92
N GLN A 2 6.71 0.10 6.11
CA GLN A 2 6.46 1.50 6.51
C GLN A 2 5.54 2.15 5.48
N VAL A 3 4.60 2.97 5.96
CA VAL A 3 3.67 3.75 5.14
C VAL A 3 3.80 5.21 5.53
N THR A 4 4.01 6.07 4.54
CA THR A 4 4.05 7.53 4.71
C THR A 4 3.02 8.17 3.79
N LEU A 5 2.11 8.96 4.35
CA LEU A 5 1.23 9.81 3.55
C LEU A 5 2.04 10.99 3.03
N LEU A 6 2.15 11.10 1.70
CA LEU A 6 2.89 12.18 1.04
C LEU A 6 2.01 13.41 0.83
N ASN A 7 0.76 13.18 0.45
CA ASN A 7 -0.21 14.24 0.17
C ASN A 7 -1.63 13.70 0.21
N HIS A 8 -2.61 14.58 0.43
CA HIS A 8 -4.03 14.29 0.33
C HIS A 8 -4.82 15.51 -0.15
N THR A 9 -5.97 15.28 -0.77
CA THR A 9 -6.91 16.34 -1.14
C THR A 9 -7.68 16.80 0.10
N PRO A 10 -7.79 18.09 0.39
CA PRO A 10 -8.54 18.58 1.53
C PRO A 10 -10.06 18.38 1.38
N LEU A 11 -10.78 18.27 2.50
CA LEU A 11 -12.22 17.93 2.55
C LEU A 11 -13.11 18.92 1.80
N ASN A 12 -12.75 20.21 1.79
CA ASN A 12 -13.52 21.25 1.10
C ASN A 12 -13.66 20.98 -0.42
N ILE A 13 -12.77 20.24 -1.04
CA ILE A 13 -12.90 19.86 -2.47
C ILE A 13 -14.05 18.87 -2.65
N CYS A 14 -14.17 17.90 -1.74
CA CYS A 14 -15.27 16.93 -1.78
C CYS A 14 -16.63 17.61 -1.48
N SER A 15 -16.70 18.43 -0.44
CA SER A 15 -17.92 19.18 -0.11
C SER A 15 -18.33 20.15 -1.21
N HIS A 16 -17.37 20.80 -1.86
CA HIS A 16 -17.61 21.63 -3.04
C HIS A 16 -18.24 20.83 -4.19
N ALA A 17 -17.67 19.65 -4.48
CA ALA A 17 -18.21 18.77 -5.53
C ALA A 17 -19.66 18.33 -5.21
N ILE A 18 -19.97 17.99 -3.96
CA ILE A 18 -21.35 17.69 -3.52
C ILE A 18 -22.26 18.89 -3.71
N ARG A 19 -21.82 20.09 -3.29
CA ARG A 19 -22.61 21.32 -3.36
C ARG A 19 -22.85 21.79 -4.81
N THR A 20 -21.96 21.42 -5.74
CA THR A 20 -22.14 21.73 -7.16
C THR A 20 -23.49 21.23 -7.70
N CYS A 21 -23.96 20.06 -7.25
CA CYS A 21 -25.24 19.49 -7.71
C CYS A 21 -26.46 20.33 -7.31
N TRP A 22 -26.38 21.11 -6.25
CA TRP A 22 -27.47 21.89 -5.68
C TRP A 22 -27.19 23.40 -5.59
N GLN A 23 -26.05 23.83 -6.15
CA GLN A 23 -25.60 25.24 -6.14
C GLN A 23 -25.65 25.89 -4.73
N SER A 24 -25.31 25.06 -3.67
CA SER A 24 -25.47 25.46 -2.26
C SER A 24 -24.12 25.81 -1.61
N PHE A 25 -23.28 26.54 -2.33
CA PHE A 25 -21.90 26.87 -1.90
C PHE A 25 -21.86 27.74 -0.64
N GLU A 26 -22.86 28.60 -0.45
CA GLU A 26 -22.98 29.51 0.71
C GLU A 26 -23.09 28.76 2.06
N LYS A 27 -23.41 27.47 2.03
CA LYS A 27 -23.53 26.60 3.21
C LYS A 27 -22.20 25.96 3.62
N GLY A 28 -21.13 26.17 2.84
CA GLY A 28 -19.82 25.62 3.13
C GLY A 28 -19.11 26.33 4.28
N ASP A 29 -18.21 25.62 4.95
CA ASP A 29 -17.33 26.14 6.00
C ASP A 29 -15.84 25.80 5.76
N ASN A 30 -15.49 25.60 4.49
CA ASN A 30 -14.12 25.37 4.01
C ASN A 30 -13.44 24.14 4.64
N GLY A 31 -14.18 23.04 4.75
CA GLY A 31 -13.68 21.77 5.31
C GLY A 31 -13.94 21.61 6.81
N GLY A 32 -14.71 22.48 7.42
CA GLY A 32 -15.12 22.39 8.82
C GLY A 32 -16.25 21.39 9.06
N GLU A 33 -16.90 21.52 10.22
CA GLU A 33 -17.92 20.55 10.70
C GLU A 33 -19.09 20.36 9.72
N LYS A 34 -19.60 21.45 9.10
CA LYS A 34 -20.71 21.37 8.14
C LYS A 34 -20.32 20.59 6.87
N ASP A 35 -19.10 20.73 6.44
CA ASP A 35 -18.59 20.01 5.28
C ASP A 35 -18.32 18.53 5.62
N VAL A 36 -17.80 18.23 6.80
CA VAL A 36 -17.64 16.87 7.34
C VAL A 36 -18.99 16.16 7.42
N GLU A 37 -20.00 16.79 8.04
CA GLU A 37 -21.36 16.23 8.13
C GLU A 37 -21.98 15.99 6.74
N LEU A 38 -21.76 16.90 5.80
CA LEU A 38 -22.25 16.76 4.44
C LEU A 38 -21.60 15.56 3.73
N ILE A 39 -20.27 15.43 3.83
CA ILE A 39 -19.52 14.33 3.22
C ILE A 39 -19.94 12.98 3.83
N ASP A 40 -20.06 12.88 5.16
CA ASP A 40 -20.49 11.65 5.82
C ASP A 40 -21.93 11.28 5.39
N ARG A 41 -22.84 12.25 5.39
CA ARG A 41 -24.23 12.01 4.99
C ARG A 41 -24.35 11.55 3.55
N VAL A 42 -23.70 12.25 2.61
CA VAL A 42 -23.85 11.97 1.17
C VAL A 42 -22.98 10.78 0.75
N GLY A 43 -21.71 10.76 1.13
CA GLY A 43 -20.74 9.75 0.73
C GLY A 43 -20.95 8.42 1.45
N ASN A 44 -21.10 8.45 2.78
CA ASN A 44 -21.15 7.22 3.58
C ASN A 44 -22.59 6.73 3.82
N LYS A 45 -23.53 7.60 4.29
CA LYS A 45 -24.87 7.17 4.67
C LYS A 45 -25.76 6.94 3.45
N PHE A 46 -25.81 7.89 2.51
CA PHE A 46 -26.60 7.76 1.27
C PHE A 46 -25.87 6.97 0.17
N LYS A 47 -24.61 6.61 0.40
CA LYS A 47 -23.78 5.83 -0.54
C LYS A 47 -23.63 6.46 -1.93
N HIS A 48 -23.69 7.78 -2.03
CA HIS A 48 -23.33 8.50 -3.25
C HIS A 48 -21.80 8.55 -3.37
N ALA A 49 -21.19 7.36 -3.42
CA ALA A 49 -19.77 7.16 -3.28
C ALA A 49 -18.93 7.81 -4.39
N SER A 50 -19.53 8.20 -5.53
CA SER A 50 -18.83 8.96 -6.57
C SER A 50 -18.31 10.31 -6.08
N THR A 51 -18.95 10.91 -5.08
CA THR A 51 -18.47 12.16 -4.48
C THR A 51 -17.13 12.00 -3.77
N LEU A 52 -16.86 10.82 -3.24
CA LEU A 52 -15.59 10.49 -2.58
C LEU A 52 -14.44 10.30 -3.57
N GLU A 53 -14.71 10.19 -4.86
CA GLU A 53 -13.66 10.08 -5.89
C GLU A 53 -12.89 11.39 -6.07
N HIS A 54 -13.40 12.52 -5.57
CA HIS A 54 -12.69 13.80 -5.56
C HIS A 54 -11.61 13.92 -4.48
N LEU A 55 -11.58 12.99 -3.51
CA LEU A 55 -10.52 12.92 -2.50
C LEU A 55 -9.45 11.93 -2.93
N TYR A 56 -8.23 12.38 -3.10
CA TYR A 56 -7.06 11.57 -3.44
C TYR A 56 -6.06 11.54 -2.30
N TYR A 57 -5.38 10.38 -2.16
CA TYR A 57 -4.29 10.15 -1.22
C TYR A 57 -3.09 9.61 -1.97
N ASN A 58 -1.91 10.12 -1.64
CA ASN A 58 -0.64 9.67 -2.19
C ASN A 58 0.20 9.08 -1.05
N PHE A 59 0.48 7.79 -1.11
CA PHE A 59 1.28 7.09 -0.11
C PHE A 59 2.63 6.68 -0.68
N TYR A 60 3.66 6.75 0.15
CA TYR A 60 4.90 6.03 -0.07
C TYR A 60 4.92 4.79 0.82
N ILE A 61 5.06 3.62 0.22
CA ILE A 61 4.97 2.31 0.87
C ILE A 61 6.30 1.61 0.67
N GLN A 62 6.94 1.21 1.78
CA GLN A 62 8.28 0.61 1.78
C GLN A 62 8.30 -0.74 2.49
N GLY A 63 9.20 -1.61 2.06
CA GLY A 63 9.49 -2.88 2.71
C GLY A 63 8.36 -3.90 2.62
N ILE A 64 7.63 -3.88 1.50
CA ILE A 64 6.62 -4.88 1.17
C ILE A 64 7.21 -5.94 0.23
N SER A 65 6.64 -7.15 0.25
CA SER A 65 7.02 -8.22 -0.66
C SER A 65 6.44 -8.02 -2.07
N ARG A 66 7.02 -8.70 -3.05
CA ARG A 66 6.43 -8.80 -4.39
C ARG A 66 5.12 -9.58 -4.38
N ALA A 67 4.95 -10.54 -3.47
CA ALA A 67 3.68 -11.23 -3.26
C ALA A 67 2.57 -10.24 -2.88
N LEU A 68 2.83 -9.33 -1.92
CA LEU A 68 1.88 -8.28 -1.57
C LEU A 68 1.64 -7.33 -2.74
N LEU A 69 2.68 -6.94 -3.48
CA LEU A 69 2.53 -6.06 -4.64
C LEU A 69 1.56 -6.61 -5.68
N GLN A 70 1.55 -7.92 -5.92
CA GLN A 70 0.60 -8.55 -6.84
C GLN A 70 -0.85 -8.41 -6.36
N GLU A 71 -1.08 -8.59 -5.04
CA GLU A 71 -2.40 -8.39 -4.43
C GLU A 71 -2.84 -6.91 -4.48
N LEU A 72 -1.90 -5.99 -4.24
CA LEU A 72 -2.15 -4.54 -4.30
C LEU A 72 -2.50 -4.07 -5.72
N ALA A 73 -1.82 -4.61 -6.73
CA ALA A 73 -2.04 -4.28 -8.14
C ALA A 73 -3.43 -4.69 -8.68
N ARG A 74 -4.17 -5.52 -7.95
CA ARG A 74 -5.56 -5.85 -8.29
C ARG A 74 -6.54 -4.71 -8.01
N HIS A 75 -6.16 -3.71 -7.23
CA HIS A 75 -6.94 -2.49 -6.98
C HIS A 75 -6.70 -1.49 -8.11
N ARG A 76 -7.47 -1.60 -9.20
CA ARG A 76 -7.19 -1.01 -10.52
C ARG A 76 -7.42 0.49 -10.63
N LEU A 77 -8.30 1.08 -9.81
CA LEU A 77 -8.55 2.52 -9.79
C LEU A 77 -7.53 3.23 -8.89
N ALA A 78 -6.25 2.97 -9.16
CA ALA A 78 -5.11 3.51 -8.45
C ALA A 78 -3.90 3.53 -9.39
N SER A 79 -2.93 4.41 -9.10
CA SER A 79 -1.66 4.50 -9.82
C SER A 79 -0.52 4.00 -8.94
N LEU A 80 0.35 3.18 -9.51
CA LEU A 80 1.52 2.61 -8.83
C LEU A 80 2.80 2.99 -9.58
N SER A 81 3.75 3.56 -8.84
CA SER A 81 5.14 3.77 -9.32
C SER A 81 6.06 2.92 -8.45
N VAL A 82 6.49 1.78 -8.98
CA VAL A 82 7.23 0.75 -8.23
C VAL A 82 8.72 0.85 -8.48
N LYS A 83 9.53 0.68 -7.42
CA LYS A 83 11.00 0.64 -7.51
C LYS A 83 11.45 -0.42 -8.52
N SER A 84 12.33 -0.01 -9.41
CA SER A 84 12.86 -0.91 -10.42
C SER A 84 13.75 -1.99 -9.80
N THR A 85 13.48 -3.25 -10.15
CA THR A 85 14.30 -4.41 -9.73
C THR A 85 15.75 -4.32 -10.18
N ARG A 86 16.07 -3.57 -11.25
CA ARG A 86 17.46 -3.34 -11.70
C ARG A 86 18.31 -2.66 -10.63
N TYR A 87 17.73 -1.77 -9.81
CA TYR A 87 18.46 -1.12 -8.72
C TYR A 87 18.69 -2.09 -7.56
N THR A 88 17.64 -2.76 -7.10
CA THR A 88 17.73 -3.69 -5.96
C THR A 88 18.66 -4.87 -6.26
N LEU A 89 18.68 -5.37 -7.49
CA LEU A 89 19.60 -6.43 -7.92
C LEU A 89 21.07 -5.97 -7.93
N LYS A 90 21.34 -4.70 -8.27
CA LYS A 90 22.70 -4.13 -8.16
C LYS A 90 23.17 -4.03 -6.70
N GLU A 91 22.25 -3.73 -5.78
CA GLU A 91 22.54 -3.72 -4.35
C GLU A 91 22.85 -5.12 -3.84
N LEU A 92 22.00 -6.11 -4.18
CA LEU A 92 22.20 -7.52 -3.79
C LEU A 92 23.52 -8.09 -4.32
N LYS A 93 23.94 -7.71 -5.53
CA LYS A 93 25.22 -8.16 -6.13
C LYS A 93 26.43 -7.82 -5.28
N LYS A 94 26.36 -6.78 -4.46
CA LYS A 94 27.47 -6.31 -3.61
C LYS A 94 27.53 -7.00 -2.26
N GLU A 95 26.49 -7.77 -1.92
CA GLU A 95 26.42 -8.46 -0.63
C GLU A 95 27.31 -9.69 -0.60
N GLU A 96 27.79 -9.99 0.61
CA GLU A 96 28.44 -11.26 0.90
C GLU A 96 27.42 -12.41 0.89
N LYS A 97 27.93 -13.65 0.86
CA LYS A 97 27.13 -14.87 0.91
C LYS A 97 26.14 -14.84 2.08
N PHE A 98 24.88 -15.21 1.80
CA PHE A 98 23.85 -15.42 2.83
C PHE A 98 23.88 -16.87 3.31
N GLU A 99 23.83 -17.04 4.63
CA GLU A 99 23.73 -18.35 5.26
C GLU A 99 22.39 -18.50 5.97
N VAL A 100 21.91 -19.73 6.02
CA VAL A 100 20.69 -20.10 6.76
C VAL A 100 20.81 -19.64 8.21
N GLY A 101 19.76 -19.03 8.77
CA GLY A 101 19.74 -18.43 10.10
C GLY A 101 20.19 -16.96 10.17
N GLN A 102 20.68 -16.36 9.08
CA GLN A 102 21.05 -14.94 9.02
C GLN A 102 19.82 -14.05 8.73
N PHE A 103 18.79 -14.14 9.57
CA PHE A 103 17.51 -13.48 9.35
C PHE A 103 17.62 -11.95 9.25
N GLU A 104 18.33 -11.30 10.16
CA GLU A 104 18.45 -9.83 10.17
C GLU A 104 19.09 -9.30 8.88
N ARG A 105 20.12 -9.98 8.38
CA ARG A 105 20.80 -9.57 7.17
C ARG A 105 19.94 -9.81 5.94
N ALA A 106 19.28 -10.96 5.86
CA ALA A 106 18.34 -11.29 4.79
C ALA A 106 17.12 -10.37 4.77
N ALA A 107 16.65 -9.94 5.95
CA ALA A 107 15.52 -9.00 6.11
C ALA A 107 15.75 -7.64 5.44
N LYS A 108 16.95 -7.28 5.02
CA LYS A 108 17.19 -6.10 4.17
C LYS A 108 16.56 -6.28 2.79
N PHE A 109 16.55 -7.51 2.26
CA PHE A 109 16.16 -7.83 0.88
C PHE A 109 14.86 -8.60 0.76
N ILE A 110 14.47 -9.37 1.78
CA ILE A 110 13.25 -10.19 1.76
C ILE A 110 12.36 -9.87 2.96
N VAL A 111 11.05 -10.12 2.80
CA VAL A 111 10.07 -10.11 3.89
C VAL A 111 10.10 -11.48 4.54
N LEU A 112 10.29 -11.51 5.87
CA LEU A 112 10.26 -12.72 6.68
C LEU A 112 8.82 -13.00 7.15
N THR A 113 8.48 -14.27 7.26
CA THR A 113 7.14 -14.75 7.60
C THR A 113 6.97 -15.09 9.08
N ASN A 114 8.06 -15.14 9.85
CA ASN A 114 8.18 -15.68 11.21
C ASN A 114 7.95 -17.22 11.27
N ASP A 115 8.02 -17.91 10.14
CA ASP A 115 8.16 -19.36 10.06
C ASP A 115 9.59 -19.69 9.66
N GLU A 116 10.33 -20.32 10.55
CA GLU A 116 11.76 -20.56 10.38
C GLU A 116 12.07 -21.42 9.16
N MET A 117 11.25 -22.39 8.85
CA MET A 117 11.45 -23.27 7.69
C MET A 117 11.25 -22.50 6.38
N VAL A 118 10.20 -21.68 6.29
CA VAL A 118 9.90 -20.83 5.14
C VAL A 118 10.96 -19.75 4.97
N ASP A 119 11.36 -19.11 6.06
CA ASP A 119 12.35 -18.04 6.04
C ASP A 119 13.74 -18.55 5.65
N ASN A 120 14.14 -19.73 6.13
CA ASN A 120 15.38 -20.39 5.72
C ASN A 120 15.37 -20.80 4.23
N ALA A 121 14.22 -21.26 3.72
CA ALA A 121 14.07 -21.54 2.29
C ALA A 121 14.16 -20.25 1.45
N SER A 122 13.60 -19.17 1.94
CA SER A 122 13.67 -17.84 1.32
C SER A 122 15.10 -17.29 1.30
N ILE A 123 15.88 -17.50 2.35
CA ILE A 123 17.32 -17.14 2.40
C ILE A 123 18.12 -17.93 1.38
N LYS A 124 17.86 -19.23 1.21
CA LYS A 124 18.50 -20.05 0.16
C LYS A 124 18.17 -19.52 -1.24
N ALA A 125 16.92 -19.14 -1.49
CA ALA A 125 16.51 -18.56 -2.75
C ALA A 125 17.18 -17.19 -3.00
N LEU A 126 17.33 -16.37 -1.97
CA LEU A 126 18.05 -15.09 -2.02
C LEU A 126 19.54 -15.31 -2.35
N GLU A 127 20.21 -16.29 -1.72
CA GLU A 127 21.60 -16.62 -1.99
C GLU A 127 21.79 -17.12 -3.42
N ASN A 128 20.93 -18.03 -3.88
CA ASN A 128 20.98 -18.51 -5.26
C ASN A 128 20.87 -17.35 -6.27
N LEU A 129 19.98 -16.38 -6.01
CA LEU A 129 19.87 -15.17 -6.83
C LEU A 129 21.16 -14.33 -6.78
N ARG A 130 21.77 -14.16 -5.61
CA ARG A 130 23.03 -13.43 -5.43
C ARG A 130 24.18 -14.10 -6.20
N GLU A 131 24.29 -15.42 -6.15
CA GLU A 131 25.29 -16.19 -6.89
C GLU A 131 25.14 -16.03 -8.41
N ILE A 132 23.89 -16.08 -8.92
CA ILE A 132 23.59 -15.80 -10.33
C ILE A 132 24.07 -14.39 -10.69
N LEU A 133 23.77 -13.38 -9.86
CA LEU A 133 24.18 -12.00 -10.09
C LEU A 133 25.70 -11.82 -10.08
N ALA A 134 26.43 -12.58 -9.27
CA ALA A 134 27.89 -12.51 -9.17
C ALA A 134 28.58 -13.10 -10.42
N THR A 135 27.99 -14.13 -11.01
CA THR A 135 28.61 -14.92 -12.09
C THR A 135 28.08 -14.59 -13.49
N THR A 136 26.84 -14.07 -13.59
CA THR A 136 26.20 -13.85 -14.89
C THR A 136 26.77 -12.64 -15.64
N THR A 137 26.86 -12.78 -16.97
CA THR A 137 27.06 -11.68 -17.92
C THR A 137 25.75 -11.21 -18.55
N LYS A 138 24.63 -11.84 -18.21
CA LYS A 138 23.31 -11.53 -18.78
C LYS A 138 22.72 -10.25 -18.19
N SER A 139 21.76 -9.68 -18.93
CA SER A 139 20.99 -8.54 -18.47
C SER A 139 20.26 -8.82 -17.16
N LEU A 140 20.17 -7.83 -16.27
CA LEU A 140 19.36 -7.89 -15.05
C LEU A 140 17.88 -8.14 -15.34
N ASP A 141 17.41 -7.82 -16.55
CA ASP A 141 16.04 -8.12 -16.98
C ASP A 141 15.77 -9.62 -17.15
N ILE A 142 16.81 -10.41 -17.38
CA ILE A 142 16.73 -11.87 -17.39
C ILE A 142 16.85 -12.39 -15.95
N VAL A 143 17.80 -11.89 -15.19
CA VAL A 143 18.03 -12.34 -13.80
C VAL A 143 16.82 -12.11 -12.90
N LYS A 144 16.03 -11.06 -13.13
CA LYS A 144 14.81 -10.78 -12.35
C LYS A 144 13.79 -11.93 -12.35
N TYR A 145 13.85 -12.87 -13.29
CA TYR A 145 12.96 -14.06 -13.29
C TYR A 145 13.29 -15.05 -12.16
N CYS A 146 14.44 -14.90 -11.50
CA CYS A 146 14.83 -15.70 -10.33
C CYS A 146 14.43 -15.02 -9.00
N LEU A 147 13.73 -13.88 -9.02
CA LEU A 147 13.31 -13.19 -7.80
C LEU A 147 12.30 -14.04 -7.02
N PRO A 148 12.55 -14.34 -5.74
CA PRO A 148 11.52 -14.95 -4.91
C PRO A 148 10.40 -13.96 -4.60
N GLU A 149 9.18 -14.46 -4.40
CA GLU A 149 8.01 -13.62 -4.11
C GLU A 149 8.15 -12.80 -2.81
N CYS A 150 8.93 -13.29 -1.86
CA CYS A 150 9.26 -12.56 -0.62
C CYS A 150 10.22 -11.39 -0.83
N TYR A 151 10.80 -11.20 -2.05
CA TYR A 151 11.75 -10.13 -2.33
C TYR A 151 11.11 -8.76 -2.13
N LYS A 152 11.81 -7.86 -1.40
CA LYS A 152 11.29 -6.55 -1.05
C LYS A 152 11.21 -5.58 -2.22
N THR A 153 10.19 -4.75 -2.16
CA THR A 153 10.00 -3.60 -3.04
C THR A 153 9.43 -2.42 -2.27
N GLU A 154 9.34 -1.30 -2.96
CA GLU A 154 8.73 -0.06 -2.47
C GLU A 154 8.04 0.66 -3.63
N LEU A 155 7.06 1.48 -3.33
CA LEU A 155 6.29 2.17 -4.35
C LEU A 155 5.64 3.45 -3.83
N THR A 156 5.35 4.35 -4.76
CA THR A 156 4.36 5.40 -4.56
C THR A 156 3.00 4.90 -5.07
N TRP A 157 1.96 5.08 -4.26
CA TRP A 157 0.59 4.65 -4.56
C TRP A 157 -0.37 5.83 -4.44
N SER A 158 -1.10 6.12 -5.53
CA SER A 158 -2.11 7.18 -5.57
C SER A 158 -3.48 6.56 -5.76
N ILE A 159 -4.43 6.91 -4.89
CA ILE A 159 -5.76 6.29 -4.88
C ILE A 159 -6.80 7.30 -4.38
N ASN A 160 -8.03 7.26 -4.94
CA ASN A 160 -9.13 8.04 -4.42
C ASN A 160 -9.82 7.39 -3.21
N ALA A 161 -10.59 8.18 -2.43
CA ALA A 161 -11.22 7.70 -1.21
C ALA A 161 -12.18 6.53 -1.43
N ARG A 162 -12.97 6.53 -2.50
CA ARG A 162 -13.90 5.43 -2.81
C ARG A 162 -13.17 4.11 -3.02
N SER A 163 -12.11 4.13 -3.84
CA SER A 163 -11.28 2.94 -4.09
C SER A 163 -10.52 2.52 -2.84
N LEU A 164 -10.11 3.48 -2.01
CA LEU A 164 -9.44 3.23 -0.73
C LEU A 164 -10.40 2.59 0.29
N GLN A 165 -11.68 3.00 0.35
CA GLN A 165 -12.71 2.32 1.15
C GLN A 165 -12.81 0.84 0.76
N ASN A 166 -12.90 0.55 -0.54
CA ASN A 166 -12.95 -0.83 -1.02
C ASN A 166 -11.68 -1.62 -0.66
N PHE A 167 -10.50 -1.00 -0.79
CA PHE A 167 -9.23 -1.63 -0.38
C PHE A 167 -9.23 -1.97 1.11
N ILE A 168 -9.52 -1.00 1.98
CA ILE A 168 -9.52 -1.20 3.43
C ILE A 168 -10.53 -2.28 3.81
N SER A 169 -11.77 -2.20 3.31
CA SER A 169 -12.82 -3.18 3.62
C SER A 169 -12.44 -4.61 3.24
N LEU A 170 -11.85 -4.82 2.06
CA LEU A 170 -11.45 -6.15 1.60
C LEU A 170 -10.19 -6.67 2.30
N ARG A 171 -9.23 -5.79 2.60
CA ARG A 171 -7.89 -6.21 3.00
C ARG A 171 -7.62 -6.14 4.50
N SER A 172 -8.47 -5.47 5.28
CA SER A 172 -8.40 -5.52 6.74
C SER A 172 -9.02 -6.78 7.36
N SER A 173 -9.75 -7.56 6.56
CA SER A 173 -10.38 -8.83 6.99
C SER A 173 -9.35 -9.88 7.42
N LYS A 174 -9.70 -10.71 8.42
CA LYS A 174 -8.89 -11.86 8.88
C LYS A 174 -8.61 -12.90 7.77
N SER A 175 -9.46 -12.99 6.74
CA SER A 175 -9.28 -13.87 5.58
C SER A 175 -8.26 -13.36 4.55
N ALA A 176 -7.86 -12.08 4.63
CA ALA A 176 -6.85 -11.53 3.74
C ALA A 176 -5.44 -12.05 4.10
N LEU A 177 -4.54 -12.11 3.11
CA LEU A 177 -3.12 -12.37 3.35
C LEU A 177 -2.60 -11.46 4.47
N TRP A 178 -1.86 -12.02 5.42
CA TRP A 178 -1.40 -11.29 6.61
C TRP A 178 -0.67 -9.98 6.27
N GLU A 179 0.14 -9.98 5.24
CA GLU A 179 0.96 -8.83 4.86
C GLU A 179 0.11 -7.67 4.31
N ILE A 180 -0.87 -7.96 3.42
CA ILE A 180 -1.75 -6.91 2.89
C ILE A 180 -2.75 -6.41 3.95
N ARG A 181 -3.12 -7.26 4.91
CA ARG A 181 -3.92 -6.86 6.08
C ARG A 181 -3.14 -5.85 6.94
N ASN A 182 -1.86 -6.12 7.19
CA ASN A 182 -0.99 -5.17 7.89
C ASN A 182 -0.84 -3.86 7.12
N LEU A 183 -0.75 -3.93 5.77
CA LEU A 183 -0.72 -2.74 4.93
C LEU A 183 -2.01 -1.94 5.05
N ALA A 184 -3.19 -2.57 5.01
CA ALA A 184 -4.47 -1.88 5.13
C ALA A 184 -4.58 -1.12 6.46
N ASN A 185 -4.15 -1.75 7.56
CA ASN A 185 -4.10 -1.11 8.88
C ASN A 185 -3.09 0.05 8.93
N ALA A 186 -1.91 -0.13 8.35
CA ALA A 186 -0.88 0.91 8.31
C ALA A 186 -1.33 2.13 7.49
N ILE A 187 -2.03 1.91 6.37
CA ILE A 187 -2.62 2.98 5.55
C ILE A 187 -3.69 3.73 6.35
N TYR A 188 -4.64 3.02 6.99
CA TYR A 188 -5.67 3.66 7.82
C TYR A 188 -5.03 4.52 8.93
N ASN A 189 -4.00 4.04 9.58
CA ASN A 189 -3.29 4.77 10.64
C ASN A 189 -2.53 6.00 10.10
N ALA A 190 -2.09 5.97 8.84
CA ALA A 190 -1.40 7.09 8.19
C ALA A 190 -2.35 8.18 7.65
N LEU A 191 -3.67 7.94 7.64
CA LEU A 191 -4.65 8.94 7.20
C LEU A 191 -4.71 10.11 8.19
N PRO A 192 -5.01 11.34 7.70
CA PRO A 192 -5.28 12.47 8.59
C PRO A 192 -6.48 12.17 9.49
N ASP A 193 -6.43 12.60 10.74
CA ASP A 193 -7.48 12.31 11.71
C ASP A 193 -8.85 12.85 11.25
N GLU A 194 -8.87 14.02 10.64
CA GLU A 194 -10.06 14.64 10.07
C GLU A 194 -10.66 13.88 8.87
N HIS A 195 -9.95 12.92 8.28
CA HIS A 195 -10.42 12.08 7.18
C HIS A 195 -10.88 10.69 7.63
N LYS A 196 -10.54 10.25 8.86
CA LYS A 196 -10.79 8.87 9.33
C LYS A 196 -12.26 8.49 9.33
N PHE A 197 -13.19 9.43 9.57
CA PHE A 197 -14.63 9.18 9.55
C PHE A 197 -15.12 8.59 8.22
N ILE A 198 -14.41 8.86 7.12
CA ILE A 198 -14.73 8.32 5.81
C ILE A 198 -14.51 6.79 5.76
N PHE A 199 -13.58 6.27 6.57
CA PHE A 199 -13.09 4.89 6.48
C PHE A 199 -13.42 4.02 7.70
N GLU A 200 -13.94 4.56 8.79
CA GLU A 200 -14.21 3.83 10.03
C GLU A 200 -15.06 2.58 9.82
N LYS A 201 -16.12 2.69 8.99
CA LYS A 201 -17.02 1.57 8.68
C LYS A 201 -16.41 0.52 7.73
N CYS A 202 -15.20 0.77 7.21
CA CYS A 202 -14.48 -0.16 6.36
C CYS A 202 -13.61 -1.11 7.16
N LEU A 203 -13.36 -0.83 8.43
CA LEU A 203 -12.63 -1.71 9.33
C LEU A 203 -13.53 -2.84 9.84
N PRO A 204 -12.96 -4.04 10.12
CA PRO A 204 -13.73 -5.09 10.78
C PRO A 204 -14.20 -4.62 12.16
N GLU A 205 -15.39 -5.07 12.57
CA GLU A 205 -15.87 -4.83 13.92
C GLU A 205 -14.85 -5.37 14.93
N LYS A 206 -14.58 -4.58 15.97
CA LYS A 206 -13.75 -5.03 17.08
C LYS A 206 -14.52 -6.10 17.84
N GLU A 207 -13.99 -7.31 17.83
CA GLU A 207 -14.48 -8.39 18.70
C GLU A 207 -14.21 -8.10 20.17
#